data_404f6f10e58a4bb39f50af93f96c7beb
#
_entry.id   404f6f10e58a4bb39f50af93f96c7beb
#
_cell.length_a   1.000
_cell.length_b   1.000
_cell.length_c   1.000
_cell.angle_alpha   90.00
_cell.angle_beta   90.00
_cell.angle_gamma   90.00
#
_symmetry.space_group_name_H-M   'P 1'
#
loop_
_entity.id
_entity.type
_entity.pdbx_description
1 polymer ?
#
loop_
_entity_poly.entity_id
_entity_poly.type
_entity_poly.pdbx_seq_one_letter_code
_entity_poly.pdbx_strand_id
1 'polypeptide(L)'
;EILSVLRGCHDITDMTLWSLFHNISKQKTRVKKEIVSVSYSKNHSNFDYCCSFYVRKKGVNFLFDAICKCGYIAFENVLIDETDMRLLCDTAEDALEILKKYNPKNKGLTVDDATVTIVEIIFSDKNSMSVSMTEQTLDSLEKAFFALAEKYSKDV
;
A
#
# COMPACT_ATOMS: atom_id res chain seq x y z
N GLU A 1 26.74 26.84 -10.77
CA GLU A 1 27.83 26.86 -11.58
C GLU A 1 28.74 25.67 -11.42
N ILE A 2 28.14 24.57 -11.05
CA ILE A 2 28.72 23.22 -11.03
C ILE A 2 29.26 22.85 -12.42
N LEU A 3 28.59 23.29 -13.48
CA LEU A 3 29.01 23.07 -14.86
C LEU A 3 30.34 23.70 -15.20
N SER A 4 30.66 24.91 -14.69
CA SER A 4 31.94 25.56 -14.94
C SER A 4 33.08 24.89 -14.17
N VAL A 5 32.80 24.36 -13.00
CA VAL A 5 33.77 23.58 -12.22
C VAL A 5 34.03 22.23 -12.88
N LEU A 6 33.00 21.58 -13.39
CA LEU A 6 33.14 20.30 -14.08
C LEU A 6 33.83 20.40 -15.42
N ARG A 7 33.73 21.54 -16.14
CA ARG A 7 34.49 21.82 -17.38
C ARG A 7 35.99 21.93 -17.14
N GLY A 8 36.42 22.25 -15.92
CA GLY A 8 37.82 22.27 -15.54
C GLY A 8 38.40 20.89 -15.21
N CYS A 9 37.57 19.88 -15.08
CA CYS A 9 37.96 18.51 -14.75
C CYS A 9 38.08 17.70 -16.06
N HIS A 10 39.31 17.54 -16.55
CA HIS A 10 39.59 16.83 -17.82
C HIS A 10 39.30 15.32 -17.74
N ASP A 11 39.09 14.78 -16.57
CA ASP A 11 38.84 13.34 -16.36
C ASP A 11 37.37 12.94 -16.45
N ILE A 12 36.44 13.91 -16.55
CA ILE A 12 35.02 13.65 -16.66
C ILE A 12 34.64 13.69 -18.13
N THR A 13 34.27 12.55 -18.70
CA THR A 13 33.78 12.47 -20.07
C THR A 13 32.37 13.06 -20.17
N ASP A 14 32.05 13.61 -21.34
CA ASP A 14 30.71 14.14 -21.64
C ASP A 14 29.59 13.10 -21.35
N MET A 15 29.89 11.83 -21.59
CA MET A 15 28.96 10.74 -21.31
C MET A 15 28.66 10.56 -19.81
N THR A 16 29.65 10.75 -18.95
CA THR A 16 29.48 10.66 -17.49
C THR A 16 28.61 11.80 -16.98
N LEU A 17 28.82 13.01 -17.45
CA LEU A 17 28.00 14.18 -17.15
C LEU A 17 26.57 13.99 -17.63
N TRP A 18 26.38 13.51 -18.86
CA TRP A 18 25.06 13.25 -19.42
C TRP A 18 24.31 12.20 -18.62
N SER A 19 24.98 11.12 -18.24
CA SER A 19 24.43 10.06 -17.40
C SER A 19 23.97 10.59 -16.02
N LEU A 20 24.78 11.45 -15.39
CA LEU A 20 24.47 12.07 -14.11
C LEU A 20 23.23 12.97 -14.21
N PHE A 21 23.18 13.84 -15.24
CA PHE A 21 22.02 14.70 -15.50
C PHE A 21 20.76 13.90 -15.83
N HIS A 22 20.90 12.84 -16.58
CA HIS A 22 19.79 11.97 -16.93
C HIS A 22 19.21 11.27 -15.70
N ASN A 23 20.05 10.81 -14.78
CA ASN A 23 19.61 10.21 -13.52
C ASN A 23 18.92 11.22 -12.60
N ILE A 24 19.42 12.44 -12.52
CA ILE A 24 18.79 13.52 -11.75
C ILE A 24 17.43 13.88 -12.37
N SER A 25 17.36 13.98 -13.71
CA SER A 25 16.11 14.24 -14.42
C SER A 25 15.08 13.14 -14.22
N LYS A 26 15.48 11.87 -14.25
CA LYS A 26 14.62 10.73 -13.97
C LYS A 26 14.10 10.73 -12.54
N GLN A 27 14.93 11.09 -11.57
CA GLN A 27 14.51 11.20 -10.18
C GLN A 27 13.49 12.32 -9.96
N LYS A 28 13.62 13.45 -10.67
CA LYS A 28 12.67 14.55 -10.63
C LYS A 28 11.35 14.24 -11.36
N THR A 29 11.39 13.44 -12.41
CA THR A 29 10.20 13.06 -13.18
C THR A 29 9.46 11.86 -12.59
N ARG A 30 10.11 11.08 -11.72
CA ARG A 30 9.42 10.12 -10.86
C ARG A 30 8.73 10.88 -9.73
N VAL A 31 7.62 11.50 -10.06
CA VAL A 31 6.64 11.85 -9.01
C VAL A 31 6.28 10.53 -8.34
N LYS A 32 6.79 10.33 -7.13
CA LYS A 32 6.45 9.17 -6.33
C LYS A 32 4.94 9.20 -6.14
N LYS A 33 4.23 8.24 -6.75
CA LYS A 33 2.79 8.14 -6.61
C LYS A 33 2.45 7.95 -5.15
N GLU A 34 1.71 8.87 -4.60
CA GLU A 34 1.27 8.79 -3.21
C GLU A 34 0.10 7.83 -3.10
N ILE A 35 0.13 6.94 -2.11
CA ILE A 35 -1.00 6.08 -1.78
C ILE A 35 -2.04 6.93 -1.05
N VAL A 36 -3.26 6.97 -1.58
CA VAL A 36 -4.37 7.73 -0.98
C VAL A 36 -5.42 6.83 -0.34
N SER A 37 -5.42 5.55 -0.65
CA SER A 37 -6.36 4.59 -0.08
C SER A 37 -5.75 3.19 -0.07
N VAL A 38 -5.97 2.48 1.03
CA VAL A 38 -5.62 1.07 1.17
C VAL A 38 -6.81 0.35 1.79
N SER A 39 -7.26 -0.70 1.15
CA SER A 39 -8.27 -1.59 1.72
C SER A 39 -7.78 -3.03 1.76
N TYR A 40 -8.19 -3.73 2.77
CA TYR A 40 -7.88 -5.14 2.99
C TYR A 40 -9.11 -5.83 3.54
N SER A 41 -9.54 -6.89 2.92
CA SER A 41 -10.62 -7.71 3.45
C SER A 41 -10.28 -9.19 3.33
N LYS A 42 -10.73 -9.95 4.32
CA LYS A 42 -10.53 -11.39 4.35
C LYS A 42 -11.81 -12.04 4.81
N ASN A 43 -12.34 -12.91 3.98
CA ASN A 43 -13.59 -13.60 4.22
C ASN A 43 -13.39 -15.11 4.07
N HIS A 44 -14.00 -15.88 4.96
CA HIS A 44 -14.09 -17.32 4.84
C HIS A 44 -15.54 -17.72 4.61
N SER A 45 -15.80 -18.55 3.59
CA SER A 45 -17.15 -18.87 3.14
C SER A 45 -17.98 -19.66 4.17
N ASN A 46 -17.35 -20.49 5.00
CA ASN A 46 -18.03 -21.37 5.97
C ASN A 46 -17.95 -20.91 7.43
N PHE A 47 -17.17 -19.87 7.72
CA PHE A 47 -17.05 -19.32 9.05
C PHE A 47 -17.43 -17.85 9.00
N ASP A 48 -18.06 -17.37 10.05
CA ASP A 48 -18.30 -15.93 10.24
C ASP A 48 -17.01 -15.14 10.47
N TYR A 49 -15.88 -15.65 9.97
CA TYR A 49 -14.61 -14.96 9.99
C TYR A 49 -14.58 -13.93 8.86
N CYS A 50 -14.76 -12.70 9.25
CA CYS A 50 -14.69 -11.57 8.33
C CYS A 50 -13.89 -10.46 9.00
N CYS A 51 -12.91 -9.96 8.30
CA CYS A 51 -12.28 -8.68 8.64
C CYS A 51 -12.25 -7.79 7.41
N SER A 52 -12.53 -6.52 7.60
CA SER A 52 -12.51 -5.52 6.56
C SER A 52 -11.93 -4.22 7.11
N PHE A 53 -10.89 -3.74 6.48
CA PHE A 53 -10.19 -2.52 6.86
C PHE A 53 -10.11 -1.58 5.66
N TYR A 54 -10.37 -0.31 5.88
CA TYR A 54 -10.32 0.68 4.84
C TYR A 54 -9.77 2.00 5.38
N VAL A 55 -8.65 2.43 4.85
CA VAL A 55 -8.04 3.72 5.14
C VAL A 55 -8.07 4.57 3.88
N ARG A 56 -8.51 5.81 3.99
CA ARG A 56 -8.59 6.74 2.87
C ARG A 56 -8.21 8.16 3.28
N LYS A 57 -7.60 8.87 2.35
CA LYS A 57 -7.32 10.29 2.50
C LYS A 57 -8.56 11.11 2.22
N LYS A 58 -8.91 12.01 3.13
CA LYS A 58 -9.97 13.00 2.95
C LYS A 58 -9.44 14.39 3.29
N GLY A 59 -9.13 15.18 2.27
CA GLY A 59 -8.43 16.45 2.45
C GLY A 59 -7.01 16.22 2.96
N VAL A 60 -6.71 16.77 4.12
CA VAL A 60 -5.41 16.60 4.80
C VAL A 60 -5.42 15.45 5.81
N ASN A 61 -6.57 14.86 6.07
CA ASN A 61 -6.79 13.84 7.08
C ASN A 61 -6.87 12.45 6.46
N PHE A 62 -6.63 11.43 7.29
CA PHE A 62 -6.83 10.04 6.94
C PHE A 62 -7.92 9.45 7.82
N LEU A 63 -8.89 8.78 7.21
CA LEU A 63 -10.00 8.16 7.89
C LEU A 63 -9.88 6.65 7.82
N PHE A 64 -10.19 5.99 8.91
CA PHE A 64 -10.10 4.54 9.06
C PHE A 64 -11.45 3.96 9.41
N ASP A 65 -11.85 2.97 8.63
CA ASP A 65 -13.00 2.11 8.91
C ASP A 65 -12.49 0.69 9.19
N ALA A 66 -12.98 0.06 10.22
CA ALA A 66 -12.61 -1.31 10.55
C ALA A 66 -13.82 -2.10 11.02
N ILE A 67 -13.95 -3.31 10.49
CA ILE A 67 -14.93 -4.30 10.94
C ILE A 67 -14.18 -5.62 11.08
N CYS A 68 -14.18 -6.17 12.28
CA CYS A 68 -13.62 -7.48 12.56
C CYS A 68 -14.56 -8.26 13.47
N LYS A 69 -15.28 -9.21 12.91
CA LYS A 69 -16.22 -10.03 13.66
C LYS A 69 -15.54 -10.90 14.69
N CYS A 70 -14.35 -11.42 14.39
CA CYS A 70 -13.62 -12.27 15.32
C CYS A 70 -13.07 -11.52 16.55
N GLY A 71 -12.85 -10.22 16.45
CA GLY A 71 -12.36 -9.38 17.55
C GLY A 71 -13.36 -8.40 18.11
N TYR A 72 -14.60 -8.41 17.63
CA TYR A 72 -15.66 -7.47 17.99
C TYR A 72 -15.28 -6.00 17.80
N ILE A 73 -14.44 -5.74 16.79
CA ILE A 73 -14.04 -4.39 16.43
C ILE A 73 -14.97 -3.90 15.32
N ALA A 74 -15.60 -2.75 15.52
CA ALA A 74 -16.41 -2.10 14.50
C ALA A 74 -16.39 -0.60 14.73
N PHE A 75 -15.82 0.14 13.78
CA PHE A 75 -15.84 1.60 13.77
C PHE A 75 -15.74 2.15 12.36
N GLU A 76 -16.18 3.38 12.17
CA GLU A 76 -16.12 4.09 10.90
C GLU A 76 -15.63 5.52 11.11
N ASN A 77 -14.97 6.05 10.10
CA ASN A 77 -14.56 7.46 10.04
C ASN A 77 -13.67 7.91 11.22
N VAL A 78 -12.84 7.02 11.72
CA VAL A 78 -11.89 7.35 12.79
C VAL A 78 -10.66 8.02 12.19
N LEU A 79 -10.29 9.18 12.72
CA LEU A 79 -9.08 9.88 12.29
C LEU A 79 -7.85 9.12 12.77
N ILE A 80 -6.94 8.84 11.84
CA ILE A 80 -5.63 8.27 12.17
C ILE A 80 -4.54 9.31 11.99
N ASP A 81 -3.48 9.22 12.77
CA ASP A 81 -2.38 10.14 12.68
C ASP A 81 -1.48 9.87 11.46
N GLU A 82 -0.70 10.86 11.08
CA GLU A 82 0.16 10.81 9.91
C GLU A 82 1.26 9.74 10.05
N THR A 83 1.76 9.53 11.26
CA THR A 83 2.80 8.52 11.51
C THR A 83 2.27 7.12 11.26
N ASP A 84 1.08 6.81 11.75
CA ASP A 84 0.44 5.50 11.53
C ASP A 84 0.10 5.31 10.06
N MET A 85 -0.37 6.35 9.38
CA MET A 85 -0.64 6.26 7.94
C MET A 85 0.64 6.02 7.14
N ARG A 86 1.74 6.65 7.52
CA ARG A 86 3.03 6.46 6.85
C ARG A 86 3.52 5.01 6.99
N LEU A 87 3.43 4.44 8.19
CA LEU A 87 3.75 3.04 8.42
C LEU A 87 2.88 2.09 7.59
N LEU A 88 1.60 2.38 7.52
CA LEU A 88 0.68 1.59 6.70
C LEU A 88 1.03 1.68 5.21
N CYS A 89 1.36 2.88 4.72
CA CYS A 89 1.79 3.08 3.34
C CYS A 89 3.08 2.31 3.01
N ASP A 90 4.06 2.35 3.91
CA ASP A 90 5.31 1.62 3.73
C ASP A 90 5.04 0.10 3.66
N THR A 91 4.19 -0.40 4.54
CA THR A 91 3.79 -1.81 4.53
C THR A 91 3.03 -2.17 3.26
N ALA A 92 2.16 -1.28 2.78
CA ALA A 92 1.42 -1.47 1.54
C ALA A 92 2.36 -1.45 0.32
N GLU A 93 3.38 -0.61 0.29
CA GLU A 93 4.39 -0.60 -0.77
C GLU A 93 5.15 -1.92 -0.83
N ASP A 94 5.53 -2.49 0.31
CA ASP A 94 6.16 -3.80 0.39
C ASP A 94 5.20 -4.90 -0.11
N ALA A 95 3.94 -4.80 0.24
CA ALA A 95 2.91 -5.72 -0.24
C ALA A 95 2.71 -5.64 -1.76
N LEU A 96 2.88 -4.46 -2.36
CA LEU A 96 2.78 -4.28 -3.82
C LEU A 96 3.77 -5.14 -4.58
N GLU A 97 4.99 -5.32 -4.06
CA GLU A 97 6.00 -6.17 -4.69
C GLU A 97 5.54 -7.64 -4.72
N ILE A 98 4.87 -8.08 -3.67
CA ILE A 98 4.28 -9.43 -3.61
C ILE A 98 3.10 -9.53 -4.59
N LEU A 99 2.23 -8.52 -4.61
CA LEU A 99 1.06 -8.49 -5.49
C LEU A 99 1.42 -8.50 -6.97
N LYS A 100 2.48 -7.79 -7.35
CA LYS A 100 2.96 -7.77 -8.74
C LYS A 100 3.45 -9.14 -9.21
N LYS A 101 3.95 -9.95 -8.30
CA LYS A 101 4.42 -11.32 -8.58
C LYS A 101 3.28 -12.34 -8.55
N TYR A 102 2.10 -11.95 -8.05
CA TYR A 102 0.95 -12.84 -7.96
C TYR A 102 0.44 -13.18 -9.35
N ASN A 103 0.34 -14.50 -9.63
CA ASN A 103 -0.11 -14.97 -10.92
C ASN A 103 -1.61 -15.28 -10.89
N PRO A 104 -2.45 -14.51 -11.62
CA PRO A 104 -3.88 -14.70 -11.61
C PRO A 104 -4.39 -15.99 -12.28
N LYS A 105 -3.52 -16.82 -12.85
CA LYS A 105 -3.90 -18.08 -13.50
C LYS A 105 -4.55 -19.11 -12.56
N ASN A 106 -4.38 -18.93 -11.25
CA ASN A 106 -5.00 -19.78 -10.23
C ASN A 106 -6.41 -19.32 -9.82
N LYS A 107 -6.96 -18.29 -10.49
CA LYS A 107 -8.28 -17.72 -10.17
C LYS A 107 -9.47 -18.63 -10.44
N GLY A 108 -9.29 -19.82 -11.01
CA GLY A 108 -10.39 -20.69 -11.42
C GLY A 108 -10.85 -21.72 -10.40
N LEU A 109 -10.17 -21.82 -9.26
CA LEU A 109 -10.53 -22.80 -8.23
C LEU A 109 -11.38 -22.14 -7.14
N THR A 110 -12.68 -22.05 -7.39
CA THR A 110 -13.63 -21.80 -6.29
C THR A 110 -13.78 -23.07 -5.49
N VAL A 111 -13.01 -23.20 -4.43
CA VAL A 111 -13.23 -24.22 -3.43
C VAL A 111 -14.25 -23.65 -2.45
N ASP A 112 -15.32 -24.38 -2.16
CA ASP A 112 -16.41 -23.92 -1.27
C ASP A 112 -15.94 -23.55 0.15
N ASP A 113 -14.72 -23.94 0.54
CA ASP A 113 -14.13 -23.67 1.83
C ASP A 113 -12.96 -22.68 1.77
N ALA A 114 -12.85 -21.92 0.70
CA ALA A 114 -11.70 -21.04 0.51
C ALA A 114 -11.79 -19.73 1.30
N THR A 115 -10.68 -19.34 1.91
CA THR A 115 -10.49 -17.99 2.43
C THR A 115 -10.11 -17.08 1.28
N VAL A 116 -10.89 -16.02 1.05
CA VAL A 116 -10.64 -15.03 0.02
C VAL A 116 -10.12 -13.75 0.65
N THR A 117 -8.96 -13.31 0.21
CA THR A 117 -8.34 -12.05 0.60
C THR A 117 -8.40 -11.07 -0.57
N ILE A 118 -8.96 -9.91 -0.36
CA ILE A 118 -9.04 -8.84 -1.37
C ILE A 118 -8.26 -7.64 -0.86
N VAL A 119 -7.34 -7.15 -1.68
CA VAL A 119 -6.54 -5.96 -1.39
C VAL A 119 -6.72 -4.96 -2.53
N GLU A 120 -6.99 -3.72 -2.19
CA GLU A 120 -7.05 -2.63 -3.15
C GLU A 120 -6.20 -1.46 -2.65
N ILE A 121 -5.36 -0.94 -3.53
CA ILE A 121 -4.52 0.23 -3.26
C ILE A 121 -4.79 1.26 -4.35
N ILE A 122 -5.15 2.47 -3.94
CA ILE A 122 -5.43 3.58 -4.84
C ILE A 122 -4.36 4.64 -4.67
N PHE A 123 -3.84 5.12 -5.79
CA PHE A 123 -2.80 6.16 -5.83
C PHE A 123 -3.40 7.53 -6.15
N SER A 124 -2.64 8.57 -5.88
CA SER A 124 -3.04 9.97 -6.09
C SER A 124 -3.38 10.32 -7.55
N ASP A 125 -2.85 9.59 -8.52
CA ASP A 125 -3.16 9.73 -9.94
C ASP A 125 -4.41 8.96 -10.38
N LYS A 126 -5.19 8.44 -9.44
CA LYS A 126 -6.40 7.62 -9.61
C LYS A 126 -6.14 6.21 -10.17
N ASN A 127 -4.89 5.83 -10.42
CA ASN A 127 -4.59 4.44 -10.72
C ASN A 127 -4.83 3.58 -9.49
N SER A 128 -5.30 2.38 -9.70
CA SER A 128 -5.55 1.43 -8.64
C SER A 128 -4.93 0.08 -8.95
N MET A 129 -4.60 -0.65 -7.90
CA MET A 129 -4.25 -2.06 -7.98
C MET A 129 -5.21 -2.81 -7.08
N SER A 130 -5.94 -3.76 -7.65
CA SER A 130 -6.85 -4.61 -6.91
C SER A 130 -6.51 -6.06 -7.19
N VAL A 131 -6.38 -6.85 -6.15
CA VAL A 131 -6.06 -8.28 -6.27
C VAL A 131 -6.94 -9.07 -5.31
N SER A 132 -7.51 -10.14 -5.83
CA SER A 132 -8.22 -11.15 -5.05
C SER A 132 -7.36 -12.41 -4.99
N MET A 133 -7.08 -12.88 -3.79
CA MET A 133 -6.25 -14.05 -3.55
C MET A 133 -7.03 -15.12 -2.78
N THR A 134 -6.91 -16.36 -3.22
CA THR A 134 -7.50 -17.51 -2.53
C THR A 134 -6.40 -18.22 -1.75
N GLU A 135 -6.66 -18.48 -0.46
CA GLU A 135 -5.74 -19.18 0.44
C GLU A 135 -4.35 -18.52 0.66
N GLN A 136 -4.19 -17.29 0.18
CA GLN A 136 -2.99 -16.51 0.42
C GLN A 136 -3.31 -15.29 1.26
N THR A 137 -2.37 -14.91 2.09
CA THR A 137 -2.49 -13.73 2.94
C THR A 137 -1.27 -12.83 2.76
N LEU A 138 -1.48 -11.55 2.95
CA LEU A 138 -0.39 -10.58 3.08
C LEU A 138 -0.19 -10.31 4.58
N ASP A 139 0.53 -11.21 5.24
CA ASP A 139 0.65 -11.23 6.69
C ASP A 139 1.11 -9.90 7.29
N SER A 140 2.07 -9.23 6.64
CA SER A 140 2.57 -7.95 7.12
C SER A 140 1.51 -6.86 7.08
N LEU A 141 0.74 -6.81 5.99
CA LEU A 141 -0.34 -5.83 5.83
C LEU A 141 -1.51 -6.13 6.78
N GLU A 142 -1.88 -7.39 6.91
CA GLU A 142 -2.91 -7.84 7.85
C GLU A 142 -2.55 -7.47 9.29
N LYS A 143 -1.33 -7.77 9.72
CA LYS A 143 -0.84 -7.41 11.06
C LYS A 143 -0.83 -5.90 11.30
N ALA A 144 -0.44 -5.13 10.30
CA ALA A 144 -0.45 -3.67 10.39
C ALA A 144 -1.87 -3.14 10.59
N PHE A 145 -2.84 -3.64 9.85
CA PHE A 145 -4.24 -3.24 10.01
C PHE A 145 -4.83 -3.67 11.36
N PHE A 146 -4.54 -4.88 11.82
CA PHE A 146 -5.01 -5.33 13.13
C PHE A 146 -4.42 -4.49 14.26
N ALA A 147 -3.13 -4.15 14.20
CA ALA A 147 -2.50 -3.30 15.19
C ALA A 147 -3.13 -1.91 15.24
N LEU A 148 -3.41 -1.31 14.07
CA LEU A 148 -4.12 -0.04 13.98
C LEU A 148 -5.55 -0.15 14.51
N ALA A 149 -6.27 -1.20 14.16
CA ALA A 149 -7.64 -1.41 14.60
C ALA A 149 -7.72 -1.55 16.14
N GLU A 150 -6.78 -2.27 16.73
CA GLU A 150 -6.69 -2.37 18.20
C GLU A 150 -6.39 -1.01 18.85
N LYS A 151 -5.45 -0.27 18.29
CA LYS A 151 -5.05 1.05 18.79
C LYS A 151 -6.23 2.02 18.78
N TYR A 152 -6.91 2.13 17.65
CA TYR A 152 -7.99 3.11 17.48
C TYR A 152 -9.34 2.64 18.03
N SER A 153 -9.55 1.35 18.26
CA SER A 153 -10.76 0.86 18.91
C SER A 153 -10.90 1.32 20.36
N LYS A 154 -9.78 1.64 21.00
CA LYS A 154 -9.78 2.15 22.39
C LYS A 154 -10.25 3.61 22.47
N ASP A 155 -10.23 4.32 21.38
CA ASP A 155 -10.60 5.75 21.29
C ASP A 155 -12.08 5.95 20.88
N VAL A 156 -12.79 4.87 20.63
CA VAL A 156 -14.20 4.88 20.21
C VAL A 156 -15.15 4.69 21.38
#